data_914725b4ad8ecff86a1fba012fab9b84
#
_entry.id   914725b4ad8ecff86a1fba012fab9b84
#
_cell.length_a   1.000
_cell.length_b   1.000
_cell.length_c   1.000
_cell.angle_alpha   90.00
_cell.angle_beta   90.00
_cell.angle_gamma   90.00
#
_symmetry.space_group_name_H-M   'P 1'
#
loop_
_entity.id
_entity.type
_entity.pdbx_description
1 polymer ?
#
loop_
_entity_poly.entity_id
_entity_poly.type
_entity_poly.pdbx_seq_one_letter_code
_entity_poly.pdbx_strand_id
1 'polypeptide(L)' 'LNKISKEKEIIENKKFEINAIIDKYALINGNWIEQDEEIDGYKLVELQMYFVILENETEKIKLEVDHGEYFKNFN' A
#
# COMPACT_ATOMS: atom_id res chain seq x y z
N LEU A 1 27.66 -6.00 6.12
CA LEU A 1 27.32 -5.89 5.06
C LEU A 1 26.10 -6.57 4.75
N ASN A 2 25.97 -7.63 4.85
CA ASN A 2 24.89 -8.18 4.42
C ASN A 2 23.80 -8.10 5.29
N LYS A 3 23.85 -7.70 6.44
CA LYS A 3 22.79 -7.60 7.20
C LYS A 3 21.83 -6.67 6.81
N ILE A 4 22.19 -5.70 6.13
CA ILE A 4 21.31 -4.77 5.67
C ILE A 4 20.28 -5.37 4.89
N SER A 5 20.55 -6.38 4.24
CA SER A 5 19.61 -6.89 3.35
C SER A 5 18.47 -7.56 4.04
N LYS A 6 18.43 -7.63 5.34
CA LYS A 6 17.34 -8.17 5.91
C LYS A 6 16.13 -7.36 5.74
N GLU A 7 16.24 -6.08 5.54
CA GLU A 7 15.10 -5.25 5.37
C GLU A 7 14.81 -5.07 3.94
N LYS A 8 13.55 -5.16 3.54
CA LYS A 8 13.16 -4.99 2.17
C LYS A 8 13.04 -3.53 1.87
N GLU A 9 13.48 -3.14 0.69
CA GLU A 9 13.38 -1.77 0.29
C GLU A 9 12.00 -1.49 -0.22
N ILE A 10 11.51 -0.29 -0.01
CA ILE A 10 10.24 0.13 -0.56
C ILE A 10 10.54 0.68 -1.92
N ILE A 11 9.97 0.06 -2.96
CA ILE A 11 10.28 0.49 -4.31
C ILE A 11 9.12 1.28 -4.86
N GLU A 12 9.39 1.96 -5.94
CA GLU A 12 8.37 2.74 -6.56
C GLU A 12 7.37 1.83 -7.22
N ASN A 13 6.10 2.07 -6.99
CA ASN A 13 5.07 1.22 -7.50
C ASN A 13 4.72 1.53 -8.92
N LYS A 14 4.67 0.47 -9.77
CA LYS A 14 4.25 0.64 -11.12
C LYS A 14 3.15 -0.32 -11.47
N LYS A 15 2.67 -1.12 -10.56
CA LYS A 15 1.65 -2.08 -10.90
C LYS A 15 0.40 -2.01 -10.07
N PHE A 16 0.37 -1.24 -9.05
CA PHE A 16 -0.82 -1.14 -8.21
C PHE A 16 -1.34 0.27 -8.15
N GLU A 17 -2.65 0.38 -8.17
CA GLU A 17 -3.27 1.68 -8.05
C GLU A 17 -4.21 1.63 -6.89
N ILE A 18 -4.09 2.52 -5.92
CA ILE A 18 -4.97 2.54 -4.80
C ILE A 18 -5.89 3.73 -4.96
N ASN A 19 -7.19 3.50 -4.82
CA ASN A 19 -8.17 4.54 -5.04
C ASN A 19 -8.85 5.02 -3.77
N ALA A 20 -8.85 4.22 -2.74
CA ALA A 20 -9.53 4.61 -1.51
C ALA A 20 -9.12 3.71 -0.36
N ILE A 21 -9.21 4.22 0.85
CA ILE A 21 -9.05 3.42 2.04
C ILE A 21 -10.23 3.79 2.90
N ILE A 22 -11.09 2.83 3.18
CA ILE A 22 -12.28 3.08 3.96
C ILE A 22 -12.35 2.05 5.05
N ASP A 23 -12.35 2.50 6.28
CA ASP A 23 -12.38 1.64 7.44
C ASP A 23 -11.19 0.69 7.38
N LYS A 24 -11.37 -0.59 7.29
CA LYS A 24 -10.28 -1.53 7.26
C LYS A 24 -10.05 -2.10 5.89
N TYR A 25 -10.55 -1.46 4.85
CA TYR A 25 -10.41 -1.96 3.51
C TYR A 25 -9.72 -0.94 2.61
N ALA A 26 -8.91 -1.44 1.70
CA ALA A 26 -8.26 -0.59 0.71
C ALA A 26 -8.71 -1.04 -0.67
N LEU A 27 -9.06 -0.08 -1.52
CA LEU A 27 -9.49 -0.38 -2.87
C LEU A 27 -8.25 -0.34 -3.75
N ILE A 28 -7.77 -1.50 -4.15
CA ILE A 28 -6.54 -1.60 -4.93
C ILE A 28 -6.85 -2.34 -6.22
N ASN A 29 -6.57 -1.71 -7.32
CA ASN A 29 -6.83 -2.28 -8.64
C ASN A 29 -8.27 -2.77 -8.76
N GLY A 30 -9.19 -1.99 -8.17
CA GLY A 30 -10.59 -2.34 -8.28
C GLY A 30 -11.09 -3.38 -7.30
N ASN A 31 -10.26 -3.84 -6.39
CA ASN A 31 -10.65 -4.85 -5.43
C ASN A 31 -10.51 -4.33 -4.01
N TRP A 32 -11.47 -4.66 -3.16
CA TRP A 32 -11.39 -4.26 -1.76
C TRP A 32 -10.57 -5.31 -1.00
N ILE A 33 -9.48 -4.88 -0.44
CA ILE A 33 -8.53 -5.78 0.22
C ILE A 33 -8.41 -5.40 1.69
N GLU A 34 -8.40 -6.41 2.54
CA GLU A 34 -8.28 -6.20 3.96
C GLU A 34 -6.86 -6.57 4.40
N GLN A 35 -6.46 -6.10 5.57
CA GLN A 35 -5.12 -6.41 6.04
C GLN A 35 -4.92 -7.91 6.12
N ASP A 36 -3.76 -8.37 5.75
CA ASP A 36 -3.36 -9.75 5.71
C ASP A 36 -3.89 -10.52 4.51
N GLU A 37 -4.67 -9.88 3.66
CA GLU A 37 -5.10 -10.53 2.44
C GLU A 37 -4.07 -10.31 1.35
N GLU A 38 -4.16 -11.10 0.30
CA GLU A 38 -3.19 -11.04 -0.77
C GLU A 38 -3.78 -10.52 -2.05
N ILE A 39 -2.95 -9.86 -2.85
CA ILE A 39 -3.36 -9.39 -4.15
C ILE A 39 -2.13 -9.52 -5.06
N ASP A 40 -2.28 -10.27 -6.15
CA ASP A 40 -1.22 -10.44 -7.15
C ASP A 40 0.11 -10.83 -6.53
N GLY A 41 0.09 -11.75 -5.58
CA GLY A 41 1.32 -12.25 -5.01
C GLY A 41 1.90 -11.42 -3.90
N TYR A 42 1.23 -10.35 -3.52
CA TYR A 42 1.67 -9.52 -2.40
C TYR A 42 0.66 -9.60 -1.29
N LYS A 43 1.10 -9.41 -0.08
CA LYS A 43 0.21 -9.42 1.07
C LYS A 43 0.09 -7.99 1.59
N LEU A 44 -1.10 -7.58 1.98
CA LEU A 44 -1.30 -6.26 2.54
C LEU A 44 -0.92 -6.37 4.00
N VAL A 45 0.30 -5.98 4.33
CA VAL A 45 0.82 -6.18 5.67
C VAL A 45 0.56 -5.01 6.60
N GLU A 46 0.25 -3.85 6.06
CA GLU A 46 -0.02 -2.71 6.91
C GLU A 46 -1.07 -1.84 6.25
N LEU A 47 -2.09 -1.44 7.00
CA LEU A 47 -3.15 -0.59 6.49
C LEU A 47 -3.29 0.58 7.44
N GLN A 48 -3.01 1.78 6.95
CA GLN A 48 -3.10 2.98 7.75
C GLN A 48 -4.13 3.91 7.12
N MET A 49 -4.31 5.06 7.72
CA MET A 49 -5.35 5.95 7.25
C MET A 49 -5.12 6.46 5.84
N TYR A 50 -3.88 6.71 5.47
CA TYR A 50 -3.60 7.29 4.19
C TYR A 50 -2.76 6.40 3.29
N PHE A 51 -2.31 5.26 3.74
CA PHE A 51 -1.46 4.42 2.92
C PHE A 51 -1.53 2.97 3.34
N VAL A 52 -1.08 2.10 2.48
CA VAL A 52 -0.96 0.70 2.79
C VAL A 52 0.41 0.23 2.36
N ILE A 53 0.86 -0.87 2.92
CA ILE A 53 2.11 -1.49 2.52
C ILE A 53 1.79 -2.88 2.01
N LEU A 54 2.23 -3.18 0.80
CA LEU A 54 2.12 -4.50 0.22
C LEU A 54 3.50 -5.11 0.21
N GLU A 55 3.58 -6.38 0.50
CA GLU A 55 4.89 -7.01 0.62
C GLU A 55 4.87 -8.42 0.08
N ASN A 56 5.95 -8.81 -0.60
CA ASN A 56 6.12 -10.21 -0.97
C ASN A 56 7.49 -10.60 -0.46
N GLU A 57 8.07 -11.68 -0.98
CA GLU A 57 9.33 -12.16 -0.42
C GLU A 57 10.50 -11.27 -0.72
N THR A 58 10.42 -10.49 -1.76
CA THR A 58 11.58 -9.73 -2.18
C THR A 58 11.39 -8.23 -2.09
N GLU A 59 10.18 -7.73 -1.99
CA GLU A 59 10.02 -6.28 -2.05
C GLU A 59 8.84 -5.79 -1.25
N LYS A 60 8.81 -4.51 -1.01
CA LYS A 60 7.79 -3.85 -0.24
C LYS A 60 7.34 -2.64 -1.03
N ILE A 61 6.05 -2.45 -1.17
CA ILE A 61 5.52 -1.34 -1.94
C ILE A 61 4.59 -0.54 -1.07
N LYS A 62 4.76 0.77 -1.05
CA LYS A 62 3.89 1.64 -0.29
C LYS A 62 2.95 2.33 -1.26
N LEU A 63 1.65 2.25 -1.01
CA LEU A 63 0.65 2.90 -1.84
C LEU A 63 -0.02 3.97 -1.01
N GLU A 64 -0.01 5.20 -1.49
CA GLU A 64 -0.59 6.30 -0.74
C GLU A 64 -1.80 6.84 -1.45
N VAL A 65 -2.84 7.17 -0.67
CA VAL A 65 -4.02 7.77 -1.22
C VAL A 65 -3.79 9.27 -1.25
N ASP A 66 -4.25 9.91 -2.31
CA ASP A 66 -4.04 11.33 -2.47
C ASP A 66 -4.97 12.08 -1.55
N HIS A 67 -4.56 12.23 -0.32
CA HIS A 67 -5.41 12.80 0.69
C HIS A 67 -5.24 14.30 0.78
N GLY A 68 -4.09 14.77 0.46
CA GLY A 68 -3.83 16.18 0.55
C GLY A 68 -4.67 17.00 -0.39
N GLU A 69 -4.90 16.51 -1.59
CA GLU A 69 -5.67 17.22 -2.51
C GLU A 69 -7.08 17.37 -2.04
N TYR A 70 -7.60 16.39 -1.37
CA TYR A 70 -8.95 16.45 -0.90
C TYR A 70 -9.06 17.55 0.12
N PHE A 71 -8.11 17.70 0.97
CA PHE A 71 -8.12 18.76 1.93
C PHE A 71 -7.99 20.11 1.30
N LYS A 72 -7.24 20.22 0.27
CA LYS A 72 -7.09 21.48 -0.38
C LYS A 72 -8.40 21.93 -0.89
N ASN A 73 -9.19 21.09 -1.41
CA ASN A 73 -10.44 21.48 -1.95
C ASN A 73 -11.40 21.92 -0.88
N PHE A 74 -11.14 21.57 0.32
CA PHE A 74 -12.00 21.91 1.36
C PHE A 74 -11.88 23.33 1.75
N ASN A 75 -10.80 23.90 1.52
CA ASN A 75 -10.61 25.26 1.84
C ASN A 75 -10.92 26.12 0.67
#